data_135c09faa4ec0a8c67aabb515d4488bc
#
_entry.id   135c09faa4ec0a8c67aabb515d4488bc
#
_cell.length_a   1.000
_cell.length_b   1.000
_cell.length_c   1.000
_cell.angle_alpha   90.00
_cell.angle_beta   90.00
_cell.angle_gamma   90.00
#
_symmetry.space_group_name_H-M   'P 1'
#
loop_
_entity.id
_entity.type
_entity.pdbx_description
1 polymer ?
#
loop_
_entity_poly.entity_id
_entity_poly.type
_entity_poly.pdbx_seq_one_letter_code
_entity_poly.pdbx_strand_id
1 'polypeptide(L)'
;MRIAPYFFCAALLSGLLYVQGAFAADAAFQTWLQSLWPQARELGVSRATFDMATRGLDPDLSLPELVIPGRPEQAGPGQPEFVQTPADYLKEATFDRLAAQGRKLFDQYRAPLAAIEHEFGVSPTVVLAIFGRETDYGRAADTHNAIRVLATQAYLGKRKEKFQGEFLLALKMLEDGYVKLPEMKSSWAGAMGLTQFLPSEFYKYAVDFDGDGRRDIWHSVPDALASAAKQLVDKGWQRDLRWAYEVHAPADVDCTIGVPENTRPIGDWLKRGFVPAYGRTLSPGERAETASLLQPAGLYGPAFLATKNYFVIKEYNFSDLYVLFVGHLSDRIADPRPFETPWGKVAQLPTRDLDRMQELLTARGYYHDKIDGKAGMKTRAALGDYQKRNALKVDCWPTAALLAHMQAAGRN
;
A
#
# COMPACT_ATOMS: atom_id res chain seq x y z
N MET A 1 -16.68 -55.61 -48.36
CA MET A 1 -15.22 -55.86 -48.19
C MET A 1 -14.66 -54.78 -47.30
N ARG A 2 -14.47 -55.13 -46.06
CA ARG A 2 -13.53 -54.79 -44.99
C ARG A 2 -12.50 -53.72 -45.36
N ILE A 3 -12.41 -52.68 -44.60
CA ILE A 3 -11.20 -52.25 -43.84
C ILE A 3 -11.64 -51.35 -42.70
N ALA A 4 -11.45 -51.79 -41.46
CA ALA A 4 -11.34 -51.05 -40.23
C ALA A 4 -9.86 -51.05 -39.85
N PRO A 5 -9.45 -50.55 -38.69
CA PRO A 5 -9.41 -49.21 -38.09
C PRO A 5 -7.97 -48.88 -37.63
N TYR A 6 -7.55 -47.66 -37.57
CA TYR A 6 -6.40 -47.21 -36.76
C TYR A 6 -6.57 -45.73 -36.41
N PHE A 7 -7.27 -45.44 -35.32
CA PHE A 7 -7.14 -44.18 -34.63
C PHE A 7 -7.52 -44.37 -33.15
N PHE A 8 -6.59 -44.93 -32.38
CA PHE A 8 -6.73 -44.93 -30.94
C PHE A 8 -5.34 -45.24 -30.32
N CYS A 9 -4.49 -44.22 -30.12
CA CYS A 9 -3.31 -44.33 -29.25
C CYS A 9 -2.60 -42.98 -28.94
N ALA A 10 -3.01 -41.83 -29.49
CA ALA A 10 -2.29 -40.57 -29.28
C ALA A 10 -2.83 -39.72 -28.08
N ALA A 11 -4.05 -40.00 -27.60
CA ALA A 11 -4.67 -39.17 -26.53
C ALA A 11 -4.30 -39.56 -25.10
N LEU A 12 -3.74 -40.74 -24.89
CA LEU A 12 -3.41 -41.24 -23.53
C LEU A 12 -2.01 -40.81 -23.03
N LEU A 13 -1.09 -40.44 -23.93
CA LEU A 13 0.26 -40.02 -23.54
C LEU A 13 0.33 -38.54 -23.08
N SER A 14 -0.59 -37.68 -23.57
CA SER A 14 -0.61 -36.25 -23.16
C SER A 14 -1.16 -36.03 -21.76
N GLY A 15 -2.07 -36.90 -21.30
CA GLY A 15 -2.64 -36.80 -19.93
C GLY A 15 -1.65 -37.21 -18.83
N LEU A 16 -0.76 -38.16 -19.10
CA LEU A 16 0.25 -38.62 -18.11
C LEU A 16 1.37 -37.61 -17.87
N LEU A 17 1.74 -36.80 -18.84
CA LEU A 17 2.75 -35.76 -18.68
C LEU A 17 2.26 -34.58 -17.84
N TYR A 18 0.98 -34.22 -17.93
CA TYR A 18 0.39 -33.15 -17.09
C TYR A 18 0.25 -33.57 -15.62
N VAL A 19 -0.11 -34.83 -15.35
CA VAL A 19 -0.24 -35.35 -13.98
C VAL A 19 1.12 -35.49 -13.34
N GLN A 20 2.15 -35.92 -14.04
CA GLN A 20 3.51 -36.03 -13.51
C GLN A 20 4.12 -34.66 -13.14
N GLY A 21 3.80 -33.60 -13.90
CA GLY A 21 4.26 -32.24 -13.58
C GLY A 21 3.64 -31.66 -12.30
N ALA A 22 2.38 -31.93 -12.03
CA ALA A 22 1.70 -31.46 -10.83
C ALA A 22 2.22 -32.18 -9.56
N PHE A 23 2.36 -33.50 -9.58
CA PHE A 23 2.91 -34.28 -8.46
C PHE A 23 4.39 -33.94 -8.15
N ALA A 24 5.19 -33.61 -9.15
CA ALA A 24 6.58 -33.20 -8.93
C ALA A 24 6.70 -31.80 -8.31
N ALA A 25 5.81 -30.88 -8.69
CA ALA A 25 5.76 -29.54 -8.12
C ALA A 25 5.32 -29.55 -6.65
N ASP A 26 4.32 -30.38 -6.31
CA ASP A 26 3.84 -30.56 -4.94
C ASP A 26 4.93 -31.16 -4.02
N ALA A 27 5.65 -32.18 -4.50
CA ALA A 27 6.74 -32.81 -3.76
C ALA A 27 7.91 -31.84 -3.51
N ALA A 28 8.25 -31.00 -4.47
CA ALA A 28 9.28 -29.97 -4.30
C ALA A 28 8.87 -28.89 -3.29
N PHE A 29 7.64 -28.46 -3.31
CA PHE A 29 7.09 -27.51 -2.33
C PHE A 29 7.09 -28.11 -0.91
N GLN A 30 6.64 -29.36 -0.76
CA GLN A 30 6.66 -30.05 0.53
C GLN A 30 8.08 -30.22 1.06
N THR A 31 9.05 -30.60 0.21
CA THR A 31 10.47 -30.71 0.58
C THR A 31 11.01 -29.35 1.07
N TRP A 32 10.69 -28.28 0.34
CA TRP A 32 11.07 -26.93 0.72
C TRP A 32 10.44 -26.53 2.06
N LEU A 33 9.14 -26.77 2.28
CA LEU A 33 8.46 -26.50 3.57
C LEU A 33 9.19 -27.20 4.72
N GLN A 34 9.49 -28.48 4.58
CA GLN A 34 10.20 -29.22 5.62
C GLN A 34 11.60 -28.70 5.88
N SER A 35 12.27 -28.11 4.88
CA SER A 35 13.59 -27.48 5.05
C SER A 35 13.56 -26.24 5.94
N LEU A 36 12.39 -25.63 6.14
CA LEU A 36 12.20 -24.46 7.03
C LEU A 36 12.09 -24.84 8.52
N TRP A 37 11.92 -26.12 8.83
CA TRP A 37 11.77 -26.59 10.22
C TRP A 37 12.90 -26.11 11.17
N PRO A 38 14.20 -26.15 10.83
CA PRO A 38 15.24 -25.66 11.73
C PRO A 38 15.03 -24.20 12.12
N GLN A 39 14.66 -23.33 11.16
CA GLN A 39 14.40 -21.90 11.39
C GLN A 39 13.13 -21.68 12.25
N ALA A 40 12.06 -22.44 11.99
CA ALA A 40 10.84 -22.38 12.81
C ALA A 40 11.13 -22.76 14.27
N ARG A 41 11.94 -23.82 14.48
CA ARG A 41 12.37 -24.26 15.80
C ARG A 41 13.21 -23.20 16.54
N GLU A 42 14.08 -22.50 15.85
CA GLU A 42 14.87 -21.38 16.41
C GLU A 42 13.99 -20.26 16.94
N LEU A 43 12.83 -20.02 16.30
CA LEU A 43 11.80 -19.09 16.79
C LEU A 43 10.93 -19.65 17.92
N GLY A 44 11.19 -20.89 18.36
CA GLY A 44 10.43 -21.54 19.43
C GLY A 44 9.14 -22.22 18.98
N VAL A 45 8.92 -22.41 17.67
CA VAL A 45 7.78 -23.16 17.16
C VAL A 45 7.96 -24.65 17.48
N SER A 46 6.95 -25.30 18.05
CA SER A 46 6.95 -26.74 18.31
C SER A 46 6.79 -27.54 17.00
N ARG A 47 7.29 -28.77 16.98
CA ARG A 47 7.08 -29.66 15.85
C ARG A 47 5.58 -29.91 15.58
N ALA A 48 4.79 -29.98 16.65
CA ALA A 48 3.34 -30.20 16.55
C ALA A 48 2.65 -29.03 15.81
N THR A 49 2.96 -27.78 16.16
CA THR A 49 2.42 -26.59 15.49
C THR A 49 2.88 -26.53 14.04
N PHE A 50 4.16 -26.77 13.78
CA PHE A 50 4.71 -26.80 12.42
C PHE A 50 3.97 -27.81 11.54
N ASP A 51 3.86 -29.06 12.00
CA ASP A 51 3.20 -30.15 11.26
C ASP A 51 1.70 -29.88 11.08
N MET A 52 1.03 -29.33 12.09
CA MET A 52 -0.39 -28.97 12.02
C MET A 52 -0.61 -27.90 10.94
N ALA A 53 0.23 -26.88 10.87
CA ALA A 53 0.09 -25.74 9.95
C ALA A 53 0.48 -26.08 8.51
N THR A 54 1.42 -27.03 8.32
CA THR A 54 1.98 -27.37 7.00
C THR A 54 1.41 -28.65 6.39
N ARG A 55 0.63 -29.42 7.15
CA ARG A 55 0.07 -30.70 6.68
C ARG A 55 -0.86 -30.50 5.49
N GLY A 56 -0.51 -31.12 4.35
CA GLY A 56 -1.30 -31.05 3.13
C GLY A 56 -1.41 -29.66 2.52
N LEU A 57 -0.46 -28.78 2.85
CA LEU A 57 -0.44 -27.43 2.33
C LEU A 57 0.09 -27.42 0.88
N ASP A 58 -0.73 -26.97 -0.06
CA ASP A 58 -0.37 -26.79 -1.45
C ASP A 58 -0.24 -25.30 -1.79
N PRO A 59 0.65 -24.90 -2.71
CA PRO A 59 0.79 -23.51 -3.11
C PRO A 59 -0.49 -23.01 -3.78
N ASP A 60 -0.84 -21.75 -3.56
CA ASP A 60 -1.94 -21.08 -4.24
C ASP A 60 -1.42 -20.38 -5.49
N LEU A 61 -1.51 -21.05 -6.63
CA LEU A 61 -1.02 -20.53 -7.91
C LEU A 61 -1.90 -19.41 -8.52
N SER A 62 -3.00 -19.05 -7.88
CA SER A 62 -3.86 -17.94 -8.28
C SER A 62 -3.42 -16.59 -7.71
N LEU A 63 -2.51 -16.59 -6.74
CA LEU A 63 -2.02 -15.35 -6.14
C LEU A 63 -1.26 -14.48 -7.14
N PRO A 64 -1.34 -13.15 -7.03
CA PRO A 64 -0.54 -12.25 -7.85
C PRO A 64 0.95 -12.26 -7.44
N GLU A 65 1.80 -11.66 -8.28
CA GLU A 65 3.23 -11.50 -8.06
C GLU A 65 4.03 -12.82 -7.95
N LEU A 66 3.50 -13.92 -8.48
CA LEU A 66 4.21 -15.19 -8.51
C LEU A 66 5.16 -15.28 -9.73
N VAL A 67 6.32 -15.88 -9.52
CA VAL A 67 7.29 -16.27 -10.56
C VAL A 67 7.24 -17.79 -10.71
N ILE A 68 6.42 -18.28 -11.66
CA ILE A 68 6.21 -19.71 -11.88
C ILE A 68 7.10 -20.16 -13.05
N PRO A 69 8.01 -21.12 -12.85
CA PRO A 69 8.88 -21.61 -13.90
C PRO A 69 8.08 -22.10 -15.12
N GLY A 70 8.47 -21.65 -16.32
CA GLY A 70 7.81 -22.03 -17.58
C GLY A 70 6.49 -21.30 -17.88
N ARG A 71 6.04 -20.37 -17.02
CA ARG A 71 4.92 -19.47 -17.31
C ARG A 71 5.41 -18.06 -17.56
N PRO A 72 4.85 -17.33 -18.55
CA PRO A 72 5.10 -15.90 -18.68
C PRO A 72 4.73 -15.18 -17.37
N GLU A 73 5.50 -14.18 -17.02
CA GLU A 73 5.15 -13.33 -15.88
C GLU A 73 3.78 -12.67 -16.14
N GLN A 74 2.80 -13.01 -15.32
CA GLN A 74 1.50 -12.36 -15.39
C GLN A 74 1.62 -11.01 -14.72
N ALA A 75 1.42 -9.95 -15.49
CA ALA A 75 1.14 -8.65 -14.91
C ALA A 75 -0.18 -8.79 -14.13
N GLY A 76 -0.10 -8.85 -12.81
CA GLY A 76 -1.28 -8.80 -11.96
C GLY A 76 -2.09 -7.52 -12.23
N PRO A 77 -3.33 -7.42 -11.74
CA PRO A 77 -4.18 -6.23 -11.94
C PRO A 77 -3.57 -4.94 -11.38
N GLY A 78 -2.42 -5.03 -10.68
CA GLY A 78 -1.81 -3.93 -9.95
C GLY A 78 -2.62 -3.52 -8.73
N GLN A 79 -1.97 -2.86 -7.78
CA GLN A 79 -2.67 -2.27 -6.64
C GLN A 79 -3.36 -0.97 -7.11
N PRO A 80 -4.65 -0.75 -6.78
CA PRO A 80 -5.43 0.39 -7.27
C PRO A 80 -4.73 1.74 -7.13
N GLU A 81 -4.03 1.97 -6.03
CA GLU A 81 -3.27 3.19 -5.73
C GLU A 81 -2.08 3.47 -6.66
N PHE A 82 -1.68 2.50 -7.48
CA PHE A 82 -0.60 2.66 -8.47
C PHE A 82 -1.07 2.61 -9.92
N VAL A 83 -2.29 2.11 -10.16
CA VAL A 83 -2.82 1.91 -11.52
C VAL A 83 -4.06 2.76 -11.84
N GLN A 84 -4.65 3.40 -10.85
CA GLN A 84 -5.77 4.33 -11.03
C GLN A 84 -5.30 5.78 -11.08
N THR A 85 -6.08 6.64 -11.75
CA THR A 85 -5.89 8.08 -11.66
C THR A 85 -6.29 8.60 -10.28
N PRO A 86 -5.78 9.76 -9.81
CA PRO A 86 -6.24 10.33 -8.55
C PRO A 86 -7.76 10.51 -8.48
N ALA A 87 -8.40 10.96 -9.57
CA ALA A 87 -9.85 11.13 -9.65
C ALA A 87 -10.62 9.80 -9.51
N ASP A 88 -10.07 8.70 -10.06
CA ASP A 88 -10.72 7.39 -9.97
C ASP A 88 -10.54 6.72 -8.62
N TYR A 89 -9.41 6.97 -7.96
CA TYR A 89 -9.12 6.40 -6.65
C TYR A 89 -9.79 7.17 -5.51
N LEU A 90 -9.84 8.51 -5.60
CA LEU A 90 -10.33 9.42 -4.55
C LEU A 90 -11.77 9.88 -4.85
N LYS A 91 -12.68 8.93 -5.04
CA LYS A 91 -14.09 9.22 -5.36
C LYS A 91 -14.86 9.74 -4.15
N GLU A 92 -15.50 10.90 -4.27
CA GLU A 92 -16.29 11.53 -3.20
C GLU A 92 -17.35 10.61 -2.61
N ALA A 93 -18.09 9.86 -3.43
CA ALA A 93 -19.09 8.91 -2.96
C ALA A 93 -18.52 7.82 -2.02
N THR A 94 -17.25 7.46 -2.19
CA THR A 94 -16.56 6.53 -1.28
C THR A 94 -16.30 7.21 0.07
N PHE A 95 -15.82 8.45 0.04
CA PHE A 95 -15.60 9.24 1.25
C PHE A 95 -16.86 9.51 2.02
N ASP A 96 -17.96 9.88 1.34
CA ASP A 96 -19.26 10.12 1.98
C ASP A 96 -19.71 8.91 2.79
N ARG A 97 -19.63 7.72 2.18
CA ARG A 97 -20.02 6.47 2.83
C ARG A 97 -19.10 6.11 4.01
N LEU A 98 -17.79 6.16 3.80
CA LEU A 98 -16.81 5.80 4.83
C LEU A 98 -16.80 6.82 5.96
N ALA A 99 -16.85 8.11 5.67
CA ALA A 99 -16.89 9.14 6.70
C ALA A 99 -18.17 9.07 7.56
N ALA A 100 -19.32 8.78 6.95
CA ALA A 100 -20.56 8.56 7.69
C ALA A 100 -20.45 7.38 8.67
N GLN A 101 -19.82 6.28 8.24
CA GLN A 101 -19.56 5.14 9.11
C GLN A 101 -18.49 5.46 10.16
N GLY A 102 -17.41 6.16 9.78
CA GLY A 102 -16.36 6.60 10.69
C GLY A 102 -16.87 7.47 11.82
N ARG A 103 -17.80 8.41 11.55
CA ARG A 103 -18.45 9.21 12.60
C ARG A 103 -19.26 8.36 13.59
N LYS A 104 -19.98 7.34 13.12
CA LYS A 104 -20.71 6.41 14.01
C LYS A 104 -19.74 5.65 14.93
N LEU A 105 -18.62 5.17 14.37
CA LEU A 105 -17.60 4.47 15.15
C LEU A 105 -16.85 5.42 16.09
N PHE A 106 -16.64 6.67 15.69
CA PHE A 106 -16.07 7.69 16.58
C PHE A 106 -16.94 7.88 17.83
N ASP A 107 -18.26 7.95 17.67
CA ASP A 107 -19.18 8.06 18.79
C ASP A 107 -19.25 6.76 19.63
N GLN A 108 -19.27 5.61 18.97
CA GLN A 108 -19.29 4.29 19.61
C GLN A 108 -18.04 4.03 20.46
N TYR A 109 -16.86 4.36 19.94
CA TYR A 109 -15.57 4.11 20.59
C TYR A 109 -14.94 5.39 21.16
N ARG A 110 -15.75 6.38 21.55
CA ARG A 110 -15.27 7.70 22.02
C ARG A 110 -14.26 7.58 23.16
N ALA A 111 -14.52 6.75 24.18
CA ALA A 111 -13.64 6.60 25.31
C ALA A 111 -12.30 5.91 24.95
N PRO A 112 -12.28 4.74 24.27
CA PRO A 112 -11.04 4.15 23.80
C PRO A 112 -10.26 5.08 22.85
N LEU A 113 -10.90 5.78 21.93
CA LEU A 113 -10.25 6.70 21.00
C LEU A 113 -9.59 7.87 21.72
N ALA A 114 -10.25 8.45 22.74
CA ALA A 114 -9.65 9.51 23.56
C ALA A 114 -8.44 9.01 24.36
N ALA A 115 -8.49 7.76 24.87
CA ALA A 115 -7.37 7.14 25.56
C ALA A 115 -6.20 6.87 24.60
N ILE A 116 -6.46 6.39 23.38
CA ILE A 116 -5.45 6.18 22.34
C ILE A 116 -4.77 7.52 21.96
N GLU A 117 -5.56 8.58 21.76
CA GLU A 117 -5.02 9.91 21.47
C GLU A 117 -4.16 10.43 22.61
N HIS A 118 -4.61 10.25 23.86
CA HIS A 118 -3.86 10.65 25.03
C HIS A 118 -2.51 9.92 25.12
N GLU A 119 -2.51 8.59 24.92
CA GLU A 119 -1.31 7.76 25.03
C GLU A 119 -0.35 7.98 23.85
N PHE A 120 -0.85 7.83 22.63
CA PHE A 120 -0.04 7.81 21.41
C PHE A 120 0.08 9.17 20.70
N GLY A 121 -0.77 10.15 21.04
CA GLY A 121 -0.80 11.44 20.35
C GLY A 121 -1.26 11.37 18.91
N VAL A 122 -1.90 10.28 18.49
CA VAL A 122 -2.44 10.10 17.15
C VAL A 122 -3.92 10.47 17.17
N SER A 123 -4.34 11.34 16.23
CA SER A 123 -5.74 11.75 16.14
C SER A 123 -6.69 10.55 15.96
N PRO A 124 -7.80 10.50 16.71
CA PRO A 124 -8.85 9.48 16.58
C PRO A 124 -9.34 9.28 15.15
N THR A 125 -9.46 10.37 14.41
CA THR A 125 -9.95 10.31 13.01
C THR A 125 -8.93 9.67 12.07
N VAL A 126 -7.64 9.77 12.34
CA VAL A 126 -6.57 9.13 11.54
C VAL A 126 -6.60 7.61 11.72
N VAL A 127 -6.67 7.11 12.95
CA VAL A 127 -6.74 5.65 13.18
C VAL A 127 -8.03 5.05 12.65
N LEU A 128 -9.15 5.77 12.75
CA LEU A 128 -10.42 5.37 12.12
C LEU A 128 -10.33 5.40 10.59
N ALA A 129 -9.62 6.36 10.00
CA ALA A 129 -9.44 6.42 8.56
C ALA A 129 -8.58 5.25 8.03
N ILE A 130 -7.55 4.84 8.75
CA ILE A 130 -6.78 3.62 8.45
C ILE A 130 -7.70 2.39 8.51
N PHE A 131 -8.45 2.22 9.60
CA PHE A 131 -9.40 1.11 9.75
C PHE A 131 -10.44 1.08 8.62
N GLY A 132 -10.96 2.26 8.24
CA GLY A 132 -11.89 2.40 7.12
C GLY A 132 -11.27 2.05 5.77
N ARG A 133 -10.00 2.44 5.55
CA ARG A 133 -9.28 2.17 4.30
C ARG A 133 -8.88 0.71 4.17
N GLU A 134 -8.39 0.09 5.24
CA GLU A 134 -7.85 -1.27 5.21
C GLU A 134 -8.95 -2.33 5.07
N THR A 135 -10.02 -2.23 5.86
CA THR A 135 -11.02 -3.29 5.94
C THR A 135 -12.47 -2.81 5.82
N ASP A 136 -12.71 -1.58 5.35
CA ASP A 136 -14.06 -0.99 5.34
C ASP A 136 -14.72 -1.09 6.73
N TYR A 137 -13.94 -0.79 7.77
CA TYR A 137 -14.36 -0.92 9.18
C TYR A 137 -14.72 -2.36 9.57
N GLY A 138 -13.93 -3.32 9.13
CA GLY A 138 -14.12 -4.74 9.42
C GLY A 138 -15.18 -5.44 8.57
N ARG A 139 -15.75 -4.76 7.55
CA ARG A 139 -16.73 -5.36 6.64
C ARG A 139 -16.10 -6.12 5.46
N ALA A 140 -14.90 -5.74 5.06
CA ALA A 140 -14.15 -6.50 4.07
C ALA A 140 -13.51 -7.71 4.74
N ALA A 141 -13.95 -8.91 4.35
CA ALA A 141 -13.44 -10.14 4.94
C ALA A 141 -12.11 -10.56 4.29
N ASP A 142 -11.15 -10.93 5.12
CA ASP A 142 -9.98 -11.68 4.69
C ASP A 142 -10.41 -13.09 4.27
N THR A 143 -10.16 -13.46 3.02
CA THR A 143 -10.68 -14.72 2.42
C THR A 143 -9.64 -15.80 2.27
N HIS A 144 -8.35 -15.44 2.26
CA HIS A 144 -7.27 -16.39 2.06
C HIS A 144 -6.79 -17.00 3.39
N ASN A 145 -6.30 -18.23 3.34
CA ASN A 145 -5.55 -18.82 4.45
C ASN A 145 -4.16 -18.19 4.52
N ALA A 146 -3.84 -17.49 5.59
CA ALA A 146 -2.59 -16.74 5.75
C ALA A 146 -1.34 -17.62 5.63
N ILE A 147 -1.35 -18.82 6.24
CA ILE A 147 -0.24 -19.77 6.13
C ILE A 147 0.01 -20.18 4.68
N ARG A 148 -1.06 -20.49 3.95
CA ARG A 148 -0.96 -20.87 2.53
C ARG A 148 -0.44 -19.71 1.67
N VAL A 149 -0.97 -18.50 1.88
CA VAL A 149 -0.52 -17.28 1.17
C VAL A 149 0.96 -17.04 1.41
N LEU A 150 1.37 -16.96 2.67
CA LEU A 150 2.74 -16.62 3.03
C LEU A 150 3.74 -17.70 2.55
N ALA A 151 3.41 -19.00 2.69
CA ALA A 151 4.22 -20.09 2.15
C ALA A 151 4.33 -20.02 0.62
N THR A 152 3.22 -19.74 -0.09
CA THR A 152 3.24 -19.60 -1.54
C THR A 152 4.10 -18.43 -2.00
N GLN A 153 3.94 -17.26 -1.38
CA GLN A 153 4.73 -16.08 -1.67
C GLN A 153 6.22 -16.27 -1.33
N ALA A 154 6.53 -16.99 -0.25
CA ALA A 154 7.90 -17.35 0.11
C ALA A 154 8.54 -18.29 -0.90
N TYR A 155 7.78 -19.21 -1.47
CA TYR A 155 8.30 -20.20 -2.42
C TYR A 155 8.36 -19.66 -3.86
N LEU A 156 7.30 -19.01 -4.33
CA LEU A 156 7.10 -18.59 -5.73
C LEU A 156 7.03 -17.07 -5.93
N GLY A 157 6.90 -16.27 -4.87
CA GLY A 157 6.75 -14.82 -5.00
C GLY A 157 8.03 -14.10 -5.44
N LYS A 158 7.91 -12.85 -5.83
CA LYS A 158 9.04 -11.95 -6.17
C LYS A 158 9.90 -11.58 -4.96
N ARG A 159 9.34 -11.61 -3.74
CA ARG A 159 9.97 -11.18 -2.48
C ARG A 159 10.12 -12.35 -1.52
N LYS A 160 10.71 -13.45 -1.99
CA LYS A 160 10.77 -14.73 -1.28
C LYS A 160 11.31 -14.64 0.14
N GLU A 161 12.44 -14.00 0.35
CA GLU A 161 13.07 -13.87 1.67
C GLU A 161 12.17 -13.13 2.67
N LYS A 162 11.54 -12.02 2.24
CA LYS A 162 10.58 -11.29 3.07
C LYS A 162 9.45 -12.22 3.49
N PHE A 163 8.79 -12.87 2.54
CA PHE A 163 7.64 -13.72 2.83
C PHE A 163 8.00 -14.99 3.60
N GLN A 164 9.23 -15.51 3.48
CA GLN A 164 9.70 -16.59 4.33
C GLN A 164 9.79 -16.16 5.79
N GLY A 165 10.30 -14.97 6.08
CA GLY A 165 10.26 -14.40 7.42
C GLY A 165 8.85 -14.24 7.97
N GLU A 166 7.92 -13.71 7.15
CA GLU A 166 6.52 -13.57 7.54
C GLU A 166 5.84 -14.93 7.77
N PHE A 167 6.12 -15.94 6.95
CA PHE A 167 5.62 -17.31 7.15
C PHE A 167 6.08 -17.91 8.49
N LEU A 168 7.36 -17.78 8.81
CA LEU A 168 7.92 -18.28 10.08
C LEU A 168 7.30 -17.57 11.29
N LEU A 169 7.09 -16.25 11.22
CA LEU A 169 6.41 -15.50 12.27
C LEU A 169 4.92 -15.85 12.36
N ALA A 170 4.26 -16.16 11.24
CA ALA A 170 2.89 -16.65 11.25
C ALA A 170 2.77 -18.00 11.98
N LEU A 171 3.72 -18.93 11.80
CA LEU A 171 3.79 -20.15 12.58
C LEU A 171 3.99 -19.89 14.08
N LYS A 172 4.82 -18.88 14.39
CA LYS A 172 5.02 -18.46 15.78
C LYS A 172 3.75 -17.86 16.41
N MET A 173 2.95 -17.12 15.65
CA MET A 173 1.65 -16.61 16.14
C MET A 173 0.70 -17.73 16.53
N LEU A 174 0.71 -18.86 15.77
CA LEU A 174 -0.05 -20.05 16.11
C LEU A 174 0.49 -20.72 17.38
N GLU A 175 1.81 -20.84 17.51
CA GLU A 175 2.47 -21.41 18.69
C GLU A 175 2.17 -20.60 19.95
N ASP A 176 2.25 -19.27 19.87
CA ASP A 176 1.99 -18.34 20.97
C ASP A 176 0.48 -18.24 21.31
N GLY A 177 -0.39 -18.84 20.50
CA GLY A 177 -1.82 -18.88 20.73
C GLY A 177 -2.57 -17.57 20.46
N TYR A 178 -1.97 -16.63 19.74
CA TYR A 178 -2.63 -15.36 19.37
C TYR A 178 -3.84 -15.57 18.47
N VAL A 179 -3.78 -16.55 17.59
CA VAL A 179 -4.84 -16.88 16.63
C VAL A 179 -4.86 -18.39 16.38
N LYS A 180 -6.02 -18.95 16.10
CA LYS A 180 -6.14 -20.37 15.72
C LYS A 180 -6.01 -20.55 14.22
N LEU A 181 -5.48 -21.69 13.76
CA LEU A 181 -5.24 -21.96 12.35
C LEU A 181 -6.47 -21.74 11.44
N PRO A 182 -7.71 -22.14 11.79
CA PRO A 182 -8.89 -21.87 10.95
C PRO A 182 -9.26 -20.38 10.86
N GLU A 183 -8.90 -19.60 11.87
CA GLU A 183 -9.19 -18.16 12.00
C GLU A 183 -8.10 -17.30 11.36
N MET A 184 -6.93 -17.90 11.04
CA MET A 184 -5.78 -17.19 10.48
C MET A 184 -6.00 -16.88 9.02
N LYS A 185 -6.81 -15.85 8.78
CA LYS A 185 -7.16 -15.34 7.45
C LYS A 185 -6.34 -14.10 7.12
N SER A 186 -6.12 -13.86 5.82
CA SER A 186 -5.35 -12.72 5.34
C SER A 186 -5.82 -12.21 3.98
N SER A 187 -5.30 -11.06 3.58
CA SER A 187 -5.28 -10.64 2.18
C SER A 187 -4.39 -11.56 1.34
N TRP A 188 -4.39 -11.36 0.01
CA TRP A 188 -3.52 -12.09 -0.91
C TRP A 188 -2.01 -11.91 -0.64
N ALA A 189 -1.64 -10.88 0.11
CA ALA A 189 -0.26 -10.56 0.49
C ALA A 189 0.06 -10.95 1.95
N GLY A 190 -0.83 -11.65 2.65
CA GLY A 190 -0.59 -12.14 4.00
C GLY A 190 -0.86 -11.13 5.12
N ALA A 191 -1.39 -9.94 4.81
CA ALA A 191 -1.81 -8.97 5.82
C ALA A 191 -3.12 -9.40 6.49
N MET A 192 -3.24 -9.19 7.80
CA MET A 192 -4.28 -9.78 8.66
C MET A 192 -4.95 -8.75 9.55
N GLY A 193 -6.20 -9.04 9.92
CA GLY A 193 -6.95 -8.32 10.93
C GLY A 193 -7.48 -6.97 10.47
N LEU A 194 -8.06 -6.21 11.39
CA LEU A 194 -8.77 -4.96 11.11
C LEU A 194 -7.89 -3.86 10.53
N THR A 195 -6.59 -3.88 10.84
CA THR A 195 -5.58 -2.92 10.41
C THR A 195 -4.57 -3.49 9.41
N GLN A 196 -4.78 -4.72 8.94
CA GLN A 196 -4.00 -5.37 7.87
C GLN A 196 -2.49 -5.45 8.16
N PHE A 197 -2.13 -5.98 9.33
CA PHE A 197 -0.74 -6.21 9.72
C PHE A 197 -0.18 -7.49 9.12
N LEU A 198 1.07 -7.42 8.69
CA LEU A 198 1.88 -8.63 8.49
C LEU A 198 2.29 -9.24 9.84
N PRO A 199 2.65 -10.53 9.92
CA PRO A 199 3.10 -11.15 11.17
C PRO A 199 4.23 -10.40 11.89
N SER A 200 5.20 -9.88 11.16
CA SER A 200 6.28 -9.07 11.74
C SER A 200 5.78 -7.76 12.35
N GLU A 201 4.79 -7.12 11.72
CA GLU A 201 4.15 -5.91 12.24
C GLU A 201 3.31 -6.19 13.47
N PHE A 202 2.61 -7.34 13.49
CA PHE A 202 1.90 -7.81 14.67
C PHE A 202 2.82 -7.92 15.89
N TYR A 203 3.95 -8.62 15.75
CA TYR A 203 4.91 -8.73 16.87
C TYR A 203 5.48 -7.40 17.33
N LYS A 204 5.66 -6.47 16.40
CA LYS A 204 6.25 -5.16 16.71
C LYS A 204 5.24 -4.19 17.30
N TYR A 205 4.01 -4.18 16.80
CA TYR A 205 3.06 -3.10 17.06
C TYR A 205 1.79 -3.50 17.79
N ALA A 206 1.36 -4.77 17.73
CA ALA A 206 0.13 -5.17 18.38
C ALA A 206 0.20 -4.95 19.90
N VAL A 207 -0.86 -4.38 20.45
CA VAL A 207 -1.02 -4.09 21.87
C VAL A 207 -2.35 -4.66 22.39
N ASP A 208 -2.37 -5.03 23.64
CA ASP A 208 -3.57 -5.32 24.43
C ASP A 208 -4.00 -3.98 25.05
N PHE A 209 -4.94 -3.31 24.42
CA PHE A 209 -5.34 -1.95 24.83
C PHE A 209 -6.61 -1.96 25.70
N ASP A 210 -7.47 -2.96 25.52
CA ASP A 210 -8.66 -3.12 26.38
C ASP A 210 -8.36 -3.87 27.67
N GLY A 211 -7.16 -4.44 27.81
CA GLY A 211 -6.65 -5.04 29.05
C GLY A 211 -7.21 -6.43 29.35
N ASP A 212 -7.67 -7.15 28.32
CA ASP A 212 -8.22 -8.51 28.45
C ASP A 212 -7.12 -9.61 28.52
N GLY A 213 -5.85 -9.24 28.38
CA GLY A 213 -4.67 -10.11 28.38
C GLY A 213 -4.31 -10.63 26.99
N ARG A 214 -4.93 -10.13 25.92
CA ARG A 214 -4.72 -10.56 24.53
C ARG A 214 -4.38 -9.35 23.66
N ARG A 215 -3.66 -9.60 22.57
CA ARG A 215 -3.43 -8.63 21.50
C ARG A 215 -4.30 -9.03 20.32
N ASP A 216 -5.57 -8.61 20.32
CA ASP A 216 -6.55 -9.07 19.34
C ASP A 216 -6.82 -8.03 18.25
N ILE A 217 -6.02 -8.06 17.19
CA ILE A 217 -6.21 -7.18 16.04
C ILE A 217 -7.36 -7.63 15.11
N TRP A 218 -8.00 -8.76 15.37
CA TRP A 218 -9.06 -9.33 14.53
C TRP A 218 -10.46 -8.97 15.04
N HIS A 219 -10.68 -8.97 16.38
CA HIS A 219 -12.00 -8.83 16.98
C HIS A 219 -12.08 -7.65 17.95
N SER A 220 -10.97 -7.23 18.59
CA SER A 220 -10.93 -6.04 19.44
C SER A 220 -10.62 -4.79 18.61
N VAL A 221 -11.65 -3.94 18.40
CA VAL A 221 -11.46 -2.65 17.71
C VAL A 221 -10.49 -1.73 18.49
N PRO A 222 -10.57 -1.62 19.85
CA PRO A 222 -9.61 -0.84 20.62
C PRO A 222 -8.16 -1.29 20.41
N ASP A 223 -7.87 -2.60 20.45
CA ASP A 223 -6.52 -3.14 20.22
C ASP A 223 -6.01 -2.83 18.83
N ALA A 224 -6.86 -3.04 17.82
CA ALA A 224 -6.50 -2.77 16.43
C ALA A 224 -6.17 -1.29 16.20
N LEU A 225 -7.00 -0.36 16.71
CA LEU A 225 -6.79 1.07 16.57
C LEU A 225 -5.54 1.55 17.34
N ALA A 226 -5.33 1.04 18.56
CA ALA A 226 -4.15 1.35 19.36
C ALA A 226 -2.86 0.79 18.72
N SER A 227 -2.94 -0.40 18.13
CA SER A 227 -1.82 -1.01 17.38
C SER A 227 -1.44 -0.19 16.15
N ALA A 228 -2.42 0.31 15.39
CA ALA A 228 -2.16 1.23 14.29
C ALA A 228 -1.56 2.56 14.76
N ALA A 229 -2.05 3.12 15.88
CA ALA A 229 -1.49 4.33 16.47
C ALA A 229 -0.02 4.12 16.88
N LYS A 230 0.29 3.01 17.55
CA LYS A 230 1.67 2.65 17.94
C LYS A 230 2.60 2.53 16.73
N GLN A 231 2.13 1.93 15.62
CA GLN A 231 2.91 1.87 14.38
C GLN A 231 3.23 3.27 13.85
N LEU A 232 2.24 4.19 13.82
CA LEU A 232 2.47 5.56 13.38
C LEU A 232 3.49 6.29 14.28
N VAL A 233 3.42 6.09 15.61
CA VAL A 233 4.39 6.67 16.56
C VAL A 233 5.80 6.14 16.30
N ASP A 234 5.96 4.83 16.11
CA ASP A 234 7.26 4.22 15.79
C ASP A 234 7.86 4.77 14.46
N LYS A 235 6.99 5.15 13.51
CA LYS A 235 7.36 5.79 12.25
C LYS A 235 7.60 7.30 12.37
N GLY A 236 7.45 7.89 13.57
CA GLY A 236 7.77 9.28 13.88
C GLY A 236 6.57 10.23 13.77
N TRP A 237 5.37 9.76 14.07
CA TRP A 237 4.18 10.61 14.18
C TRP A 237 4.42 11.77 15.14
N GLN A 238 4.02 12.95 14.72
CA GLN A 238 4.10 14.17 15.54
C GLN A 238 2.69 14.55 16.02
N ARG A 239 2.54 14.63 17.35
CA ARG A 239 1.30 15.07 17.99
C ARG A 239 0.93 16.47 17.52
N ASP A 240 -0.36 16.72 17.36
CA ASP A 240 -0.96 18.01 16.98
C ASP A 240 -0.57 18.53 15.58
N LEU A 241 0.28 17.82 14.85
CA LEU A 241 0.62 18.14 13.47
C LEU A 241 -0.40 17.52 12.50
N ARG A 242 -0.99 18.34 11.62
CA ARG A 242 -1.84 17.83 10.54
C ARG A 242 -1.02 17.00 9.55
N TRP A 243 -1.68 16.09 8.82
CA TRP A 243 -1.03 15.32 7.76
C TRP A 243 -0.66 16.18 6.54
N ALA A 244 -1.52 17.13 6.16
CA ALA A 244 -1.28 18.11 5.09
C ALA A 244 -2.29 19.26 5.16
N TYR A 245 -2.06 20.27 4.32
CA TYR A 245 -2.96 21.39 4.06
C TYR A 245 -3.25 21.45 2.56
N GLU A 246 -4.52 21.34 2.14
CA GLU A 246 -4.92 21.66 0.78
C GLU A 246 -4.71 23.16 0.53
N VAL A 247 -4.11 23.50 -0.63
CA VAL A 247 -3.82 24.89 -1.00
C VAL A 247 -4.09 25.13 -2.48
N HIS A 248 -4.49 26.35 -2.80
CA HIS A 248 -4.44 26.84 -4.17
C HIS A 248 -3.03 27.30 -4.46
N ALA A 249 -2.40 26.68 -5.45
CA ALA A 249 -1.09 27.08 -5.92
C ALA A 249 -1.16 28.33 -6.83
N PRO A 250 -0.14 29.19 -6.85
CA PRO A 250 -0.08 30.30 -7.81
C PRO A 250 -0.07 29.76 -9.25
N ALA A 251 -0.59 30.57 -10.20
CA ALA A 251 -0.75 30.15 -11.60
C ALA A 251 0.58 29.78 -12.30
N ASP A 252 1.67 30.35 -11.86
CA ASP A 252 3.04 30.14 -12.35
C ASP A 252 3.83 29.15 -11.47
N VAL A 253 3.16 28.32 -10.69
CA VAL A 253 3.81 27.38 -9.80
C VAL A 253 4.77 26.45 -10.56
N ASP A 254 5.97 26.36 -10.07
CA ASP A 254 6.96 25.41 -10.55
C ASP A 254 6.72 24.04 -9.90
N CYS A 255 6.08 23.13 -10.61
CA CYS A 255 5.79 21.79 -10.09
C CYS A 255 7.05 20.93 -9.81
N THR A 256 8.22 21.32 -10.36
CA THR A 256 9.47 20.57 -10.12
C THR A 256 10.03 20.76 -8.71
N ILE A 257 9.56 21.76 -7.97
CA ILE A 257 9.95 21.94 -6.56
C ILE A 257 9.21 20.99 -5.61
N GLY A 258 8.22 20.24 -6.11
CA GLY A 258 7.42 19.29 -5.35
C GLY A 258 8.17 17.98 -5.05
N VAL A 259 9.22 18.04 -4.26
CA VAL A 259 10.00 16.88 -3.79
C VAL A 259 10.04 16.83 -2.25
N PRO A 260 10.18 15.64 -1.66
CA PRO A 260 10.18 15.48 -0.21
C PRO A 260 11.25 16.33 0.50
N GLU A 261 12.41 16.49 -0.14
CA GLU A 261 13.56 17.16 0.42
C GLU A 261 13.40 18.70 0.44
N ASN A 262 12.51 19.25 -0.37
CA ASN A 262 12.26 20.70 -0.43
C ASN A 262 11.21 21.12 0.60
N THR A 263 11.56 21.04 1.87
CA THR A 263 10.72 21.46 2.98
C THR A 263 10.94 22.92 3.32
N ARG A 264 9.86 23.63 3.68
CA ARG A 264 9.86 25.02 4.12
C ARG A 264 8.81 25.24 5.19
N PRO A 265 8.95 26.27 6.03
CA PRO A 265 7.85 26.73 6.87
C PRO A 265 6.61 27.03 6.01
N ILE A 266 5.44 26.62 6.47
CA ILE A 266 4.17 26.87 5.77
C ILE A 266 3.97 28.36 5.53
N GLY A 267 4.35 29.22 6.49
CA GLY A 267 4.33 30.67 6.30
C GLY A 267 5.13 31.17 5.09
N ASP A 268 6.19 30.48 4.71
CA ASP A 268 7.00 30.85 3.53
C ASP A 268 6.34 30.39 2.22
N TRP A 269 5.59 29.28 2.22
CA TRP A 269 4.72 28.90 1.12
C TRP A 269 3.61 29.93 0.90
N LEU A 270 2.98 30.42 1.98
CA LEU A 270 1.94 31.46 1.88
C LEU A 270 2.49 32.77 1.29
N LYS A 271 3.71 33.21 1.69
CA LYS A 271 4.38 34.39 1.10
C LYS A 271 4.67 34.23 -0.41
N ARG A 272 4.72 32.98 -0.90
CA ARG A 272 4.91 32.66 -2.33
C ARG A 272 3.60 32.56 -3.11
N GLY A 273 2.47 32.95 -2.53
CA GLY A 273 1.17 32.98 -3.19
C GLY A 273 0.33 31.70 -3.03
N PHE A 274 0.77 30.72 -2.23
CA PHE A 274 -0.10 29.59 -1.89
C PHE A 274 -1.17 30.03 -0.89
N VAL A 275 -2.43 29.72 -1.20
CA VAL A 275 -3.59 30.11 -0.38
C VAL A 275 -4.26 28.86 0.18
N PRO A 276 -4.44 28.72 1.52
CA PRO A 276 -5.14 27.59 2.09
C PRO A 276 -6.57 27.47 1.57
N ALA A 277 -6.99 26.25 1.27
CA ALA A 277 -8.32 25.94 0.81
C ALA A 277 -9.40 26.47 1.78
N TYR A 278 -10.57 26.77 1.26
CA TYR A 278 -11.70 27.31 2.01
C TYR A 278 -11.40 28.64 2.73
N GLY A 279 -10.40 29.38 2.28
CA GLY A 279 -10.00 30.64 2.91
C GLY A 279 -9.54 30.49 4.36
N ARG A 280 -9.06 29.30 4.74
CA ARG A 280 -8.65 29.01 6.12
C ARG A 280 -7.49 29.92 6.56
N THR A 281 -7.65 30.58 7.69
CA THR A 281 -6.56 31.31 8.33
C THR A 281 -5.76 30.36 9.22
N LEU A 282 -4.47 30.24 8.95
CA LEU A 282 -3.56 29.39 9.74
C LEU A 282 -3.03 30.17 10.96
N SER A 283 -2.98 29.48 12.10
CA SER A 283 -2.40 30.00 13.34
C SER A 283 -0.89 30.25 13.20
N PRO A 284 -0.27 31.02 14.09
CA PRO A 284 1.19 31.17 14.09
C PRO A 284 1.95 29.84 14.21
N GLY A 285 1.43 28.88 15.02
CA GLY A 285 1.99 27.53 15.16
C GLY A 285 1.97 26.77 13.82
N GLU A 286 0.80 26.70 13.15
CA GLU A 286 0.68 26.04 11.85
C GLU A 286 1.55 26.67 10.76
N ARG A 287 1.76 28.00 10.80
CA ARG A 287 2.67 28.68 9.87
C ARG A 287 4.14 28.36 10.08
N ALA A 288 4.51 28.01 11.31
CA ALA A 288 5.88 27.61 11.66
C ALA A 288 6.18 26.15 11.31
N GLU A 289 5.16 25.29 11.14
CA GLU A 289 5.31 23.91 10.72
C GLU A 289 5.98 23.85 9.33
N THR A 290 6.77 22.80 9.10
CA THR A 290 7.43 22.60 7.80
C THR A 290 6.64 21.64 6.91
N ALA A 291 6.60 21.94 5.62
CA ALA A 291 5.92 21.11 4.64
C ALA A 291 6.62 21.14 3.28
N SER A 292 6.41 20.08 2.49
CA SER A 292 6.81 19.99 1.08
C SER A 292 5.59 20.18 0.19
N LEU A 293 5.77 20.74 -1.01
CA LEU A 293 4.71 20.82 -2.02
C LEU A 293 4.41 19.44 -2.58
N LEU A 294 3.15 19.03 -2.57
CA LEU A 294 2.66 17.81 -3.20
C LEU A 294 1.58 18.16 -4.24
N GLN A 295 1.79 17.74 -5.47
CA GLN A 295 0.85 17.88 -6.60
C GLN A 295 0.60 16.49 -7.20
N PRO A 296 -0.36 15.69 -6.66
CA PRO A 296 -0.51 14.28 -6.99
C PRO A 296 -0.88 14.00 -8.44
N ALA A 297 -1.54 14.94 -9.10
CA ALA A 297 -1.89 14.91 -10.53
C ALA A 297 -1.09 15.94 -11.37
N GLY A 298 0.12 16.29 -10.94
CA GLY A 298 0.82 17.43 -11.54
C GLY A 298 -0.01 18.71 -11.41
N LEU A 299 -0.17 19.47 -12.48
CA LEU A 299 -0.98 20.69 -12.49
C LEU A 299 -2.50 20.44 -12.72
N TYR A 300 -2.95 19.17 -12.72
CA TYR A 300 -4.34 18.80 -13.04
C TYR A 300 -5.20 18.48 -11.83
N GLY A 301 -4.86 18.96 -10.64
CA GLY A 301 -5.63 18.67 -9.43
C GLY A 301 -5.22 19.53 -8.25
N PRO A 302 -5.75 19.21 -7.06
CA PRO A 302 -5.40 19.91 -5.84
C PRO A 302 -3.90 19.86 -5.55
N ALA A 303 -3.39 20.93 -4.95
CA ALA A 303 -2.06 21.00 -4.38
C ALA A 303 -2.14 20.91 -2.86
N PHE A 304 -1.12 20.34 -2.25
CA PHE A 304 -1.04 20.17 -0.81
C PHE A 304 0.32 20.61 -0.27
N LEU A 305 0.32 21.13 0.93
CA LEU A 305 1.52 21.27 1.76
C LEU A 305 1.58 20.07 2.69
N ALA A 306 2.37 19.07 2.29
CA ALA A 306 2.54 17.78 2.99
C ALA A 306 3.51 17.94 4.16
N THR A 307 3.06 17.67 5.36
CA THR A 307 3.86 17.77 6.59
C THR A 307 4.63 16.47 6.88
N LYS A 308 5.33 16.41 8.01
CA LYS A 308 5.98 15.17 8.47
C LYS A 308 4.99 14.02 8.60
N ASN A 309 3.78 14.27 9.12
CA ASN A 309 2.78 13.20 9.32
C ASN A 309 2.24 12.61 7.99
N TYR A 310 2.28 13.36 6.88
CA TYR A 310 2.05 12.79 5.55
C TYR A 310 3.03 11.65 5.25
N PHE A 311 4.31 11.87 5.49
CA PHE A 311 5.34 10.87 5.24
C PHE A 311 5.26 9.70 6.22
N VAL A 312 4.79 9.93 7.44
CA VAL A 312 4.53 8.86 8.42
C VAL A 312 3.40 7.95 7.96
N ILE A 313 2.27 8.49 7.50
CA ILE A 313 1.18 7.67 6.93
C ILE A 313 1.68 6.93 5.69
N LYS A 314 2.59 7.51 4.91
CA LYS A 314 3.15 6.89 3.70
C LYS A 314 3.94 5.62 4.00
N GLU A 315 4.50 5.46 5.18
CA GLU A 315 5.18 4.23 5.62
C GLU A 315 4.21 3.04 5.76
N TYR A 316 2.90 3.28 5.81
CA TYR A 316 1.89 2.22 5.82
C TYR A 316 1.74 1.55 4.44
N ASN A 317 1.76 2.31 3.34
CA ASN A 317 1.51 1.78 1.98
C ASN A 317 2.33 2.47 0.87
N PHE A 318 3.36 3.20 1.11
CA PHE A 318 4.28 3.82 0.12
C PHE A 318 3.62 4.56 -1.07
N SER A 319 2.30 4.80 -1.08
CA SER A 319 1.56 5.48 -2.15
C SER A 319 1.09 6.86 -1.73
N ASP A 320 1.27 7.86 -2.62
CA ASP A 320 0.70 9.21 -2.42
C ASP A 320 -0.84 9.14 -2.35
N LEU A 321 -1.47 8.31 -3.19
CA LEU A 321 -2.94 8.18 -3.22
C LEU A 321 -3.48 7.52 -1.95
N TYR A 322 -2.75 6.55 -1.39
CA TYR A 322 -3.12 5.97 -0.10
C TYR A 322 -3.12 7.02 1.01
N VAL A 323 -2.05 7.83 1.11
CA VAL A 323 -1.98 8.88 2.12
C VAL A 323 -3.09 9.92 1.95
N LEU A 324 -3.34 10.35 0.71
CA LEU A 324 -4.44 11.27 0.41
C LEU A 324 -5.79 10.67 0.80
N PHE A 325 -6.00 9.37 0.56
CA PHE A 325 -7.21 8.68 0.96
C PHE A 325 -7.38 8.68 2.49
N VAL A 326 -6.37 8.21 3.23
CA VAL A 326 -6.42 8.13 4.70
C VAL A 326 -6.54 9.54 5.30
N GLY A 327 -5.72 10.48 4.85
CA GLY A 327 -5.73 11.85 5.35
C GLY A 327 -7.05 12.56 5.07
N HIS A 328 -7.54 12.47 3.83
CA HIS A 328 -8.84 13.07 3.48
C HIS A 328 -10.01 12.39 4.21
N LEU A 329 -10.02 11.07 4.32
CA LEU A 329 -11.05 10.37 5.10
C LEU A 329 -11.01 10.81 6.58
N SER A 330 -9.83 10.97 7.15
CA SER A 330 -9.69 11.52 8.51
C SER A 330 -10.31 12.91 8.62
N ASP A 331 -9.99 13.81 7.68
CA ASP A 331 -10.59 15.15 7.64
C ASP A 331 -12.11 15.09 7.45
N ARG A 332 -12.63 14.19 6.57
CA ARG A 332 -14.06 14.01 6.31
C ARG A 332 -14.85 13.40 7.48
N ILE A 333 -14.20 12.66 8.37
CA ILE A 333 -14.80 12.18 9.62
C ILE A 333 -15.02 13.39 10.56
N ALA A 334 -14.05 14.29 10.65
CA ALA A 334 -14.13 15.49 11.50
C ALA A 334 -14.99 16.60 10.89
N ASP A 335 -14.88 16.84 9.59
CA ASP A 335 -15.57 17.89 8.82
C ASP A 335 -16.00 17.34 7.46
N PRO A 336 -17.28 17.37 7.10
CA PRO A 336 -17.79 16.71 5.89
C PRO A 336 -17.39 17.39 4.56
N ARG A 337 -16.57 18.44 4.55
CA ARG A 337 -16.19 19.15 3.32
C ARG A 337 -15.31 18.31 2.40
N PRO A 338 -15.59 18.23 1.08
CA PRO A 338 -14.72 17.57 0.10
C PRO A 338 -13.41 18.36 -0.11
N PHE A 339 -12.54 17.92 -1.01
CA PHE A 339 -11.49 18.79 -1.54
C PHE A 339 -12.12 20.00 -2.26
N GLU A 340 -11.57 21.19 -2.05
CA GLU A 340 -12.07 22.40 -2.71
C GLU A 340 -11.71 22.42 -4.19
N THR A 341 -10.47 21.98 -4.52
CA THR A 341 -10.01 21.91 -5.90
C THR A 341 -10.41 20.56 -6.52
N PRO A 342 -11.17 20.55 -7.62
CA PRO A 342 -11.56 19.30 -8.27
C PRO A 342 -10.36 18.61 -8.94
N TRP A 343 -10.41 17.29 -9.02
CA TRP A 343 -9.45 16.51 -9.81
C TRP A 343 -9.69 16.70 -11.32
N GLY A 344 -8.67 17.12 -12.04
CA GLY A 344 -8.70 17.19 -13.50
C GLY A 344 -8.63 15.81 -14.13
N LYS A 345 -9.05 15.73 -15.40
CA LYS A 345 -8.97 14.49 -16.18
C LYS A 345 -7.54 14.27 -16.64
N VAL A 346 -6.95 13.19 -16.19
CA VAL A 346 -5.63 12.70 -16.61
C VAL A 346 -5.73 11.24 -17.03
N ALA A 347 -4.81 10.77 -17.88
CA ALA A 347 -4.68 9.36 -18.20
C ALA A 347 -3.59 8.75 -17.33
N GLN A 348 -3.81 7.54 -16.83
CA GLN A 348 -2.79 6.77 -16.11
C GLN A 348 -2.00 5.92 -17.11
N LEU A 349 -0.66 5.99 -17.04
CA LEU A 349 0.19 5.09 -17.80
C LEU A 349 0.30 3.73 -17.11
N PRO A 350 0.43 2.63 -17.88
CA PRO A 350 0.79 1.33 -17.34
C PRO A 350 2.13 1.38 -16.59
N THR A 351 2.29 0.56 -15.55
CA THR A 351 3.51 0.48 -14.73
C THR A 351 4.77 0.32 -15.59
N ARG A 352 4.78 -0.58 -16.58
CA ARG A 352 5.92 -0.78 -17.47
C ARG A 352 6.33 0.46 -18.27
N ASP A 353 5.35 1.30 -18.63
CA ASP A 353 5.59 2.52 -19.39
C ASP A 353 6.17 3.62 -18.47
N LEU A 354 5.76 3.61 -17.19
CA LEU A 354 6.37 4.43 -16.14
C LEU A 354 7.79 3.96 -15.80
N ASP A 355 8.05 2.65 -15.68
CA ASP A 355 9.40 2.08 -15.55
C ASP A 355 10.29 2.59 -16.70
N ARG A 356 9.81 2.44 -17.93
CA ARG A 356 10.55 2.90 -19.11
C ARG A 356 10.82 4.40 -19.08
N MET A 357 9.87 5.19 -18.60
CA MET A 357 10.02 6.63 -18.46
C MET A 357 11.08 6.98 -17.40
N GLN A 358 11.07 6.32 -16.25
CA GLN A 358 12.06 6.47 -15.19
C GLN A 358 13.47 6.07 -15.69
N GLU A 359 13.61 4.96 -16.44
CA GLU A 359 14.87 4.55 -17.07
C GLU A 359 15.43 5.66 -18.00
N LEU A 360 14.56 6.22 -18.86
CA LEU A 360 14.94 7.27 -19.80
C LEU A 360 15.32 8.57 -19.08
N LEU A 361 14.65 8.92 -17.98
CA LEU A 361 14.99 10.07 -17.14
C LEU A 361 16.33 9.86 -16.43
N THR A 362 16.56 8.64 -15.90
CA THR A 362 17.82 8.27 -15.24
C THR A 362 19.00 8.34 -16.21
N ALA A 363 18.86 7.76 -17.41
CA ALA A 363 19.90 7.79 -18.44
C ALA A 363 20.28 9.21 -18.89
N ARG A 364 19.39 10.19 -18.67
CA ARG A 364 19.61 11.61 -19.01
C ARG A 364 19.96 12.49 -17.81
N GLY A 365 20.12 11.90 -16.62
CA GLY A 365 20.48 12.61 -15.39
C GLY A 365 19.39 13.48 -14.78
N TYR A 366 18.10 13.20 -15.06
CA TYR A 366 16.97 13.89 -14.43
C TYR A 366 16.41 13.16 -13.20
N TYR A 367 16.60 11.85 -13.13
CA TYR A 367 16.04 11.00 -12.07
C TYR A 367 17.12 10.17 -11.39
N HIS A 368 17.14 10.17 -10.06
CA HIS A 368 18.18 9.54 -9.24
C HIS A 368 17.60 8.67 -8.11
N ASP A 369 16.43 8.09 -8.33
CA ASP A 369 15.79 7.21 -7.36
C ASP A 369 15.47 5.85 -7.99
N LYS A 370 14.76 4.99 -7.29
CA LYS A 370 14.40 3.64 -7.76
C LYS A 370 13.50 3.71 -8.99
N ILE A 371 13.78 2.86 -9.96
CA ILE A 371 12.86 2.54 -11.05
C ILE A 371 11.83 1.57 -10.48
N ASP A 372 10.61 2.02 -10.25
CA ASP A 372 9.54 1.29 -9.57
C ASP A 372 8.17 1.40 -10.27
N GLY A 373 8.13 2.04 -11.44
CA GLY A 373 6.94 2.22 -12.24
C GLY A 373 5.84 3.07 -11.59
N LYS A 374 6.22 3.95 -10.65
CA LYS A 374 5.29 4.79 -9.91
C LYS A 374 5.51 6.27 -10.21
N ALA A 375 4.42 7.00 -10.44
CA ALA A 375 4.46 8.44 -10.65
C ALA A 375 4.52 9.20 -9.31
N GLY A 376 5.51 8.91 -8.45
CA GLY A 376 5.73 9.58 -7.17
C GLY A 376 6.24 11.02 -7.31
N MET A 377 6.42 11.73 -6.18
CA MET A 377 6.87 13.13 -6.15
C MET A 377 8.15 13.36 -6.97
N LYS A 378 9.19 12.54 -6.77
CA LYS A 378 10.46 12.66 -7.47
C LYS A 378 10.34 12.38 -8.97
N THR A 379 9.52 11.40 -9.37
CA THR A 379 9.26 11.13 -10.79
C THR A 379 8.57 12.31 -11.45
N ARG A 380 7.53 12.88 -10.80
CA ARG A 380 6.83 14.06 -11.32
C ARG A 380 7.75 15.29 -11.44
N ALA A 381 8.61 15.52 -10.46
CA ALA A 381 9.60 16.61 -10.52
C ALA A 381 10.58 16.42 -11.69
N ALA A 382 11.14 15.20 -11.83
CA ALA A 382 12.05 14.88 -12.94
C ALA A 382 11.38 15.01 -14.32
N LEU A 383 10.09 14.67 -14.44
CA LEU A 383 9.31 14.91 -15.66
C LEU A 383 9.20 16.40 -15.98
N GLY A 384 8.91 17.21 -14.99
CA GLY A 384 8.84 18.66 -15.14
C GLY A 384 10.18 19.27 -15.57
N ASP A 385 11.27 18.83 -14.99
CA ASP A 385 12.62 19.27 -15.41
C ASP A 385 12.94 18.86 -16.85
N TYR A 386 12.58 17.63 -17.24
CA TYR A 386 12.69 17.21 -18.63
C TYR A 386 11.83 18.08 -19.56
N GLN A 387 10.58 18.34 -19.19
CA GLN A 387 9.67 19.20 -19.96
C GLN A 387 10.23 20.60 -20.15
N LYS A 388 10.74 21.22 -19.09
CA LYS A 388 11.39 22.56 -19.16
C LYS A 388 12.54 22.60 -20.14
N ARG A 389 13.50 21.66 -20.02
CA ARG A 389 14.71 21.64 -20.83
C ARG A 389 14.45 21.33 -22.30
N ASN A 390 13.31 20.73 -22.61
CA ASN A 390 12.91 20.42 -23.98
C ASN A 390 11.83 21.37 -24.53
N ALA A 391 11.60 22.52 -23.87
CA ALA A 391 10.60 23.53 -24.25
C ALA A 391 9.17 22.94 -24.45
N LEU A 392 8.82 21.92 -23.66
CA LEU A 392 7.50 21.32 -23.62
C LEU A 392 6.62 22.03 -22.59
N LYS A 393 5.29 21.80 -22.66
CA LYS A 393 4.38 22.21 -21.60
C LYS A 393 4.81 21.55 -20.29
N VAL A 394 5.10 22.38 -19.29
CA VAL A 394 5.50 21.88 -17.95
C VAL A 394 4.24 21.65 -17.12
N ASP A 395 3.86 20.39 -16.93
CA ASP A 395 2.72 19.99 -16.12
C ASP A 395 3.04 18.87 -15.11
N CYS A 396 4.27 18.36 -15.14
CA CYS A 396 4.77 17.31 -14.24
C CYS A 396 3.91 16.04 -14.24
N TRP A 397 3.21 15.73 -15.34
CA TRP A 397 2.39 14.52 -15.43
C TRP A 397 2.90 13.57 -16.51
N PRO A 398 3.00 12.25 -16.23
CA PRO A 398 3.44 11.26 -17.21
C PRO A 398 2.34 11.01 -18.25
N THR A 399 2.68 11.19 -19.53
CA THR A 399 1.78 10.93 -20.66
C THR A 399 2.44 10.04 -21.72
N ALA A 400 1.64 9.32 -22.50
CA ALA A 400 2.15 8.53 -23.62
C ALA A 400 2.89 9.41 -24.65
N ALA A 401 2.43 10.63 -24.89
CA ALA A 401 3.09 11.57 -25.77
C ALA A 401 4.47 11.99 -25.25
N LEU A 402 4.60 12.22 -23.94
CA LEU A 402 5.88 12.54 -23.31
C LEU A 402 6.86 11.35 -23.38
N LEU A 403 6.37 10.13 -23.16
CA LEU A 403 7.18 8.90 -23.31
C LEU A 403 7.68 8.75 -24.75
N ALA A 404 6.82 8.94 -25.75
CA ALA A 404 7.18 8.87 -27.16
C ALA A 404 8.24 9.94 -27.51
N HIS A 405 8.10 11.17 -27.01
CA HIS A 405 9.10 12.23 -27.19
C HIS A 405 10.46 11.83 -26.59
N MET A 406 10.48 11.27 -25.38
CA MET A 406 11.72 10.79 -24.75
C MET A 406 12.38 9.67 -25.56
N GLN A 407 11.60 8.76 -26.13
CA GLN A 407 12.12 7.64 -26.94
C GLN A 407 12.72 8.15 -28.28
N ALA A 408 12.10 9.14 -28.92
CA ALA A 408 12.58 9.73 -30.15
C ALA A 408 13.89 10.50 -29.94
N ALA A 409 13.99 11.31 -28.87
CA ALA A 409 15.18 12.09 -28.52
C ALA A 409 16.41 11.22 -28.10
N GLY A 410 16.28 9.92 -27.97
CA GLY A 410 17.37 8.99 -27.70
C GLY A 410 17.93 8.27 -28.93
N ARG A 411 17.40 8.56 -30.11
CA ARG A 411 17.86 7.96 -31.39
C ARG A 411 18.74 8.89 -32.21
N ASN A 412 18.94 10.09 -31.75
CA ASN A 412 19.86 11.08 -32.32
C ASN A 412 21.11 11.17 -31.42
#